data_56336f5ed86049fc8fa75f786722bf97
#
_entry.id   56336f5ed86049fc8fa75f786722bf97
#
_cell.length_a   1.000
_cell.length_b   1.000
_cell.length_c   1.000
_cell.angle_alpha   90.00
_cell.angle_beta   90.00
_cell.angle_gamma   90.00
#
_symmetry.space_group_name_H-M   'P 1'
#
loop_
_entity.id
_entity.type
_entity.pdbx_description
1 polymer ?
#
loop_
_entity_poly.entity_id
_entity_poly.type
_entity_poly.pdbx_seq_one_letter_code
_entity_poly.pdbx_strand_id
1 'polypeptide(L)'
;IKNDLILLGYSKNIIDKVLSNIIIEEDNEVIEMAFDNEYKRLSKKYKDKEFTIALTGSGAMSTARFLDVPFIQEVVACKRAVEKYIPQTDVVIELGGEDAKIIYFGKSIEQRMNGTCAGGTGAFLDQMASLLNTNTAGLNELAKGYQTIYPIASRCGVFAKTDIQPLINEGAAKEDIAASIFQAVVNQTISGLACGRPIRGNVAFLGGPLNYLSELRKRFIETLNLTDDEIIVPEEAHLLVA
;
A
#
# COMPACT_ATOMS: atom_id res chain seq x y z
N ILE A 1 11.17 4.57 -1.49
CA ILE A 1 12.12 4.82 -2.60
C ILE A 1 11.61 4.21 -3.90
N LYS A 2 11.34 2.89 -3.99
CA LYS A 2 10.94 2.25 -5.26
C LYS A 2 9.65 2.83 -5.83
N ASN A 3 8.63 3.01 -5.00
CA ASN A 3 7.36 3.59 -5.41
C ASN A 3 7.49 5.09 -5.70
N ASP A 4 8.31 5.79 -4.93
CA ASP A 4 8.55 7.22 -5.09
C ASP A 4 9.23 7.53 -6.43
N LEU A 5 10.16 6.67 -6.85
CA LEU A 5 10.83 6.80 -8.15
C LEU A 5 9.90 6.44 -9.34
N ILE A 6 8.92 5.54 -9.15
CA ILE A 6 7.91 5.24 -10.18
C ILE A 6 7.05 6.46 -10.48
N LEU A 7 6.70 7.25 -9.45
CA LEU A 7 5.93 8.49 -9.59
C LEU A 7 6.66 9.59 -10.36
N LEU A 8 7.98 9.61 -10.27
CA LEU A 8 8.82 10.48 -11.09
C LEU A 8 8.92 10.00 -12.55
N GLY A 9 8.18 8.94 -12.94
CA GLY A 9 8.17 8.41 -14.30
C GLY A 9 9.35 7.52 -14.64
N TYR A 10 10.12 7.06 -13.63
CA TYR A 10 11.21 6.11 -13.88
C TYR A 10 10.66 4.77 -14.35
N SER A 11 11.28 4.18 -15.36
CA SER A 11 10.92 2.84 -15.77
C SER A 11 11.27 1.85 -14.66
N LYS A 12 10.39 0.87 -14.43
CA LYS A 12 10.58 -0.17 -13.41
C LYS A 12 11.95 -0.85 -13.51
N ASN A 13 12.47 -1.05 -14.72
CA ASN A 13 13.77 -1.68 -14.94
C ASN A 13 14.95 -0.80 -14.48
N ILE A 14 14.84 0.52 -14.60
CA ILE A 14 15.86 1.44 -14.10
C ILE A 14 15.82 1.46 -12.58
N ILE A 15 14.62 1.53 -11.99
CA ILE A 15 14.42 1.52 -10.56
C ILE A 15 14.95 0.22 -9.93
N ASP A 16 14.64 -0.93 -10.48
CA ASP A 16 15.12 -2.23 -9.97
C ASP A 16 16.64 -2.33 -10.07
N LYS A 17 17.25 -1.80 -11.12
CA LYS A 17 18.69 -1.75 -11.30
C LYS A 17 19.38 -0.75 -10.36
N VAL A 18 18.78 0.40 -10.12
CA VAL A 18 19.28 1.42 -9.20
C VAL A 18 19.15 0.92 -7.75
N LEU A 19 18.00 0.38 -7.35
CA LEU A 19 17.77 -0.09 -5.98
C LEU A 19 18.60 -1.33 -5.63
N SER A 20 18.89 -2.23 -6.57
CA SER A 20 19.79 -3.35 -6.34
C SER A 20 21.22 -2.91 -6.02
N ASN A 21 21.60 -1.71 -6.45
CA ASN A 21 22.91 -1.12 -6.18
C ASN A 21 22.92 -0.24 -4.91
N ILE A 22 21.78 0.43 -4.59
CA ILE A 22 21.65 1.30 -3.41
C ILE A 22 21.65 0.51 -2.08
N ILE A 23 21.28 -0.76 -2.09
CA ILE A 23 21.29 -1.62 -0.88
C ILE A 23 22.73 -1.85 -0.34
N ILE A 24 23.76 -1.53 -1.10
CA ILE A 24 25.14 -1.88 -0.75
C ILE A 24 25.98 -0.69 -0.29
N GLU A 25 25.73 0.53 -0.74
CA GLU A 25 26.39 1.77 -0.23
C GLU A 25 25.66 2.98 -0.82
N GLU A 26 25.63 4.11 -0.10
CA GLU A 26 25.06 5.40 -0.54
C GLU A 26 25.78 5.94 -1.80
N ASP A 27 25.46 5.33 -2.95
CA ASP A 27 26.04 5.79 -4.21
C ASP A 27 25.19 6.93 -4.78
N ASN A 28 25.46 8.12 -4.27
CA ASN A 28 24.80 9.35 -4.68
C ASN A 28 24.94 9.61 -6.19
N GLU A 29 26.03 9.17 -6.82
CA GLU A 29 26.26 9.33 -8.26
C GLU A 29 25.23 8.50 -9.07
N VAL A 30 24.83 7.33 -8.58
CA VAL A 30 23.84 6.49 -9.26
C VAL A 30 22.46 7.11 -9.19
N ILE A 31 22.12 7.73 -8.06
CA ILE A 31 20.84 8.44 -7.87
C ILE A 31 20.78 9.65 -8.79
N GLU A 32 21.85 10.46 -8.82
CA GLU A 32 21.95 11.65 -9.66
C GLU A 32 21.87 11.28 -11.14
N MET A 33 22.60 10.28 -11.57
CA MET A 33 22.61 9.82 -12.96
C MET A 33 21.25 9.25 -13.39
N ALA A 34 20.55 8.53 -12.50
CA ALA A 34 19.21 8.03 -12.77
C ALA A 34 18.19 9.17 -12.89
N PHE A 35 18.27 10.15 -11.97
CA PHE A 35 17.42 11.34 -11.99
C PHE A 35 17.63 12.15 -13.26
N ASP A 36 18.88 12.46 -13.61
CA ASP A 36 19.24 13.22 -14.81
C ASP A 36 18.75 12.54 -16.09
N ASN A 37 18.92 11.24 -16.21
CA ASN A 37 18.48 10.50 -17.38
C ASN A 37 16.96 10.56 -17.54
N GLU A 38 16.22 10.45 -16.45
CA GLU A 38 14.77 10.49 -16.53
C GLU A 38 14.26 11.92 -16.73
N TYR A 39 14.87 12.91 -16.11
CA TYR A 39 14.58 14.31 -16.37
C TYR A 39 14.77 14.65 -17.84
N LYS A 40 15.89 14.22 -18.45
CA LYS A 40 16.17 14.41 -19.89
C LYS A 40 15.12 13.70 -20.76
N ARG A 41 14.68 12.50 -20.36
CA ARG A 41 13.63 11.74 -21.07
C ARG A 41 12.29 12.47 -21.02
N LEU A 42 11.88 12.95 -19.86
CA LEU A 42 10.64 13.69 -19.66
C LEU A 42 10.67 15.04 -20.39
N SER A 43 11.77 15.78 -20.27
CA SER A 43 11.96 17.06 -20.97
C SER A 43 11.91 16.92 -22.49
N LYS A 44 12.43 15.80 -23.01
CA LYS A 44 12.34 15.49 -24.45
C LYS A 44 10.92 15.13 -24.88
N LYS A 45 10.17 14.43 -24.03
CA LYS A 45 8.79 14.00 -24.30
C LYS A 45 7.80 15.17 -24.22
N TYR A 46 8.06 16.14 -23.31
CA TYR A 46 7.15 17.25 -23.00
C TYR A 46 7.86 18.60 -23.19
N LYS A 47 8.40 18.84 -24.37
CA LYS A 47 9.34 19.94 -24.73
C LYS A 47 8.95 21.35 -24.26
N ASP A 48 7.66 21.61 -24.08
CA ASP A 48 7.14 22.95 -23.77
C ASP A 48 6.48 23.03 -22.39
N LYS A 49 6.80 22.09 -21.48
CA LYS A 49 6.23 22.08 -20.13
C LYS A 49 7.32 22.26 -19.07
N GLU A 50 7.04 23.13 -18.14
CA GLU A 50 7.83 23.28 -16.91
C GLU A 50 7.46 22.14 -15.95
N PHE A 51 8.47 21.46 -15.39
CA PHE A 51 8.29 20.39 -14.43
C PHE A 51 8.63 20.89 -13.05
N THR A 52 7.71 20.69 -12.11
CA THR A 52 7.99 20.80 -10.68
C THR A 52 8.07 19.40 -10.11
N ILE A 53 9.14 19.09 -9.41
CA ILE A 53 9.42 17.80 -8.81
C ILE A 53 9.42 17.95 -7.30
N ALA A 54 8.79 17.03 -6.59
CA ALA A 54 8.87 16.88 -5.15
C ALA A 54 8.94 15.41 -4.80
N LEU A 55 9.60 15.06 -3.71
CA LEU A 55 9.69 13.69 -3.21
C LEU A 55 8.85 13.52 -1.95
N THR A 56 8.31 12.32 -1.78
CA THR A 56 7.55 11.93 -0.59
C THR A 56 7.90 10.49 -0.19
N GLY A 57 7.47 10.08 0.99
CA GLY A 57 7.77 8.76 1.55
C GLY A 57 8.95 8.79 2.54
N SER A 58 8.94 7.86 3.50
CA SER A 58 9.90 7.85 4.61
C SER A 58 11.36 7.70 4.17
N GLY A 59 11.61 6.95 3.10
CA GLY A 59 12.96 6.76 2.53
C GLY A 59 13.45 7.88 1.61
N ALA A 60 12.58 8.80 1.22
CA ALA A 60 12.91 9.80 0.20
C ALA A 60 13.53 11.09 0.75
N MET A 61 13.58 11.27 2.08
CA MET A 61 14.07 12.53 2.68
C MET A 61 15.55 12.78 2.40
N SER A 62 16.39 11.75 2.50
CA SER A 62 17.82 11.87 2.18
C SER A 62 18.03 12.14 0.69
N THR A 63 17.31 11.43 -0.16
CA THR A 63 17.33 11.61 -1.62
C THR A 63 16.87 13.02 -2.02
N ALA A 64 15.82 13.55 -1.40
CA ALA A 64 15.34 14.90 -1.67
C ALA A 64 16.39 15.97 -1.33
N ARG A 65 17.09 15.81 -0.19
CA ARG A 65 18.19 16.70 0.19
C ARG A 65 19.37 16.61 -0.77
N PHE A 66 19.70 15.40 -1.19
CA PHE A 66 20.80 15.17 -2.14
C PHE A 66 20.51 15.80 -3.52
N LEU A 67 19.28 15.65 -4.02
CA LEU A 67 18.86 16.19 -5.32
C LEU A 67 18.43 17.66 -5.28
N ASP A 68 18.47 18.30 -4.10
CA ASP A 68 17.98 19.68 -3.87
C ASP A 68 16.54 19.89 -4.38
N VAL A 69 15.66 18.92 -4.14
CA VAL A 69 14.24 19.00 -4.49
C VAL A 69 13.38 19.04 -3.24
N PRO A 70 12.18 19.65 -3.30
CA PRO A 70 11.28 19.70 -2.15
C PRO A 70 10.89 18.31 -1.65
N PHE A 71 10.92 18.13 -0.33
CA PHE A 71 10.33 16.97 0.35
C PHE A 71 8.96 17.32 0.92
N ILE A 72 7.97 16.50 0.64
CA ILE A 72 6.62 16.65 1.18
C ILE A 72 6.31 15.44 2.06
N GLN A 73 5.84 15.67 3.27
CA GLN A 73 5.37 14.58 4.12
C GLN A 73 4.23 13.83 3.44
N GLU A 74 4.27 12.50 3.50
CA GLU A 74 3.34 11.61 2.83
C GLU A 74 1.87 11.89 3.19
N VAL A 75 1.59 12.19 4.47
CA VAL A 75 0.25 12.59 4.92
C VAL A 75 -0.25 13.84 4.23
N VAL A 76 0.65 14.83 4.04
CA VAL A 76 0.31 16.10 3.39
C VAL A 76 0.08 15.87 1.90
N ALA A 77 0.90 15.00 1.27
CA ALA A 77 0.76 14.62 -0.13
C ALA A 77 -0.57 13.88 -0.35
N CYS A 78 -0.85 12.85 0.44
CA CYS A 78 -2.11 12.10 0.38
C CYS A 78 -3.32 13.00 0.61
N LYS A 79 -3.27 13.88 1.62
CA LYS A 79 -4.34 14.86 1.86
C LYS A 79 -4.63 15.70 0.62
N ARG A 80 -3.60 16.29 0.02
CA ARG A 80 -3.77 17.15 -1.16
C ARG A 80 -4.29 16.39 -2.36
N ALA A 81 -3.83 15.15 -2.56
CA ALA A 81 -4.31 14.29 -3.62
C ALA A 81 -5.81 13.98 -3.44
N VAL A 82 -6.21 13.58 -2.24
CA VAL A 82 -7.61 13.30 -1.90
C VAL A 82 -8.48 14.54 -2.12
N GLU A 83 -8.09 15.69 -1.55
CA GLU A 83 -8.86 16.95 -1.70
C GLU A 83 -9.02 17.37 -3.18
N LYS A 84 -8.04 17.04 -4.02
CA LYS A 84 -8.04 17.43 -5.44
C LYS A 84 -8.78 16.44 -6.34
N TYR A 85 -8.60 15.15 -6.13
CA TYR A 85 -9.04 14.12 -7.09
C TYR A 85 -10.28 13.35 -6.61
N ILE A 86 -10.47 13.21 -5.31
CA ILE A 86 -11.59 12.49 -4.69
C ILE A 86 -12.14 13.26 -3.47
N PRO A 87 -12.58 14.53 -3.65
CA PRO A 87 -12.92 15.44 -2.54
C PRO A 87 -14.12 14.99 -1.70
N GLN A 88 -14.90 14.03 -2.18
CA GLN A 88 -16.04 13.46 -1.45
C GLN A 88 -15.62 12.43 -0.38
N THR A 89 -14.33 12.13 -0.24
CA THR A 89 -13.83 11.10 0.68
C THR A 89 -13.95 11.53 2.15
N ASP A 90 -14.56 10.69 2.96
CA ASP A 90 -14.63 10.86 4.43
C ASP A 90 -13.49 10.11 5.13
N VAL A 91 -13.15 8.93 4.64
CA VAL A 91 -12.10 8.07 5.22
C VAL A 91 -11.25 7.47 4.13
N VAL A 92 -9.94 7.49 4.31
CA VAL A 92 -8.99 6.72 3.49
C VAL A 92 -8.51 5.52 4.29
N ILE A 93 -8.55 4.35 3.69
CA ILE A 93 -7.81 3.16 4.10
C ILE A 93 -6.69 2.96 3.09
N GLU A 94 -5.46 3.04 3.56
CA GLU A 94 -4.28 2.88 2.73
C GLU A 94 -3.45 1.70 3.24
N LEU A 95 -3.14 0.77 2.34
CA LEU A 95 -2.21 -0.32 2.60
C LEU A 95 -1.00 -0.18 1.67
N GLY A 96 0.15 0.08 2.27
CA GLY A 96 1.44 0.13 1.60
C GLY A 96 2.16 -1.22 1.61
N GLY A 97 3.43 -1.20 1.18
CA GLY A 97 4.31 -2.36 1.24
C GLY A 97 4.67 -2.75 2.67
N GLU A 98 4.93 -1.77 3.54
CA GLU A 98 5.38 -1.97 4.92
C GLU A 98 4.53 -1.23 5.96
N ASP A 99 3.66 -0.33 5.54
CA ASP A 99 2.80 0.45 6.41
C ASP A 99 1.32 0.32 6.03
N ALA A 100 0.48 0.61 7.00
CA ALA A 100 -0.97 0.69 6.86
C ALA A 100 -1.46 1.94 7.56
N LYS A 101 -2.38 2.66 6.95
CA LYS A 101 -2.90 3.92 7.45
C LYS A 101 -4.42 4.00 7.35
N ILE A 102 -5.03 4.68 8.31
CA ILE A 102 -6.40 5.19 8.20
C ILE A 102 -6.33 6.70 8.39
N ILE A 103 -6.91 7.44 7.44
CA ILE A 103 -6.97 8.90 7.48
C ILE A 103 -8.44 9.30 7.46
N TYR A 104 -8.87 10.03 8.48
CA TYR A 104 -10.20 10.58 8.58
C TYR A 104 -10.19 12.04 8.14
N PHE A 105 -11.03 12.36 7.18
CA PHE A 105 -11.24 13.72 6.69
C PHE A 105 -12.43 14.35 7.41
N GLY A 106 -12.34 15.62 7.76
CA GLY A 106 -13.37 16.34 8.50
C GLY A 106 -12.89 17.76 8.86
N LYS A 107 -13.40 18.32 9.95
CA LYS A 107 -12.95 19.64 10.43
C LYS A 107 -11.45 19.66 10.76
N SER A 108 -10.93 18.55 11.22
CA SER A 108 -9.50 18.29 11.38
C SER A 108 -9.16 16.92 10.79
N ILE A 109 -8.00 16.80 10.18
CA ILE A 109 -7.50 15.51 9.68
C ILE A 109 -6.90 14.74 10.83
N GLU A 110 -7.34 13.51 10.98
CA GLU A 110 -6.75 12.56 11.92
C GLU A 110 -6.19 11.38 11.15
N GLN A 111 -4.91 11.13 11.32
CA GLN A 111 -4.22 9.96 10.76
C GLN A 111 -3.85 9.00 11.85
N ARG A 112 -4.01 7.72 11.56
CA ARG A 112 -3.52 6.61 12.37
C ARG A 112 -2.74 5.67 11.47
N MET A 113 -1.60 5.23 11.92
CA MET A 113 -0.68 4.37 11.18
C MET A 113 -0.21 3.24 12.08
N ASN A 114 0.05 2.06 11.51
CA ASN A 114 0.71 1.00 12.23
C ASN A 114 2.11 1.47 12.68
N GLY A 115 2.56 0.93 13.81
CA GLY A 115 3.91 1.20 14.30
C GLY A 115 4.97 0.37 13.54
N THR A 116 5.87 -0.27 14.27
CA THR A 116 6.99 -1.05 13.71
C THR A 116 6.60 -2.43 13.17
N CYS A 117 5.33 -2.83 13.28
CA CYS A 117 4.89 -4.16 12.85
C CYS A 117 4.31 -4.11 11.44
N ALA A 118 4.84 -4.92 10.53
CA ALA A 118 4.34 -5.06 9.17
C ALA A 118 2.99 -5.82 9.06
N GLY A 119 2.36 -6.18 10.17
CA GLY A 119 1.05 -6.85 10.17
C GLY A 119 0.00 -6.04 9.44
N GLY A 120 -0.68 -6.64 8.47
CA GLY A 120 -1.69 -5.98 7.66
C GLY A 120 -1.17 -5.23 6.43
N THR A 121 0.10 -5.39 6.08
CA THR A 121 0.75 -4.72 4.95
C THR A 121 1.08 -5.67 3.80
N GLY A 122 1.60 -5.14 2.69
CA GLY A 122 2.06 -5.94 1.56
C GLY A 122 3.12 -6.98 1.96
N ALA A 123 4.09 -6.61 2.79
CA ALA A 123 5.12 -7.52 3.28
C ALA A 123 4.54 -8.69 4.11
N PHE A 124 3.49 -8.44 4.88
CA PHE A 124 2.75 -9.51 5.56
C PHE A 124 2.09 -10.46 4.56
N LEU A 125 1.44 -9.90 3.54
CA LEU A 125 0.77 -10.70 2.50
C LEU A 125 1.76 -11.57 1.72
N ASP A 126 2.94 -11.05 1.37
CA ASP A 126 4.01 -11.80 0.70
C ASP A 126 4.49 -12.99 1.56
N GLN A 127 4.67 -12.75 2.87
CA GLN A 127 5.04 -13.83 3.80
C GLN A 127 3.96 -14.91 3.90
N MET A 128 2.69 -14.52 3.96
CA MET A 128 1.57 -15.47 4.05
C MET A 128 1.37 -16.25 2.74
N ALA A 129 1.49 -15.58 1.60
CA ALA A 129 1.43 -16.22 0.29
C ALA A 129 2.50 -17.30 0.12
N SER A 130 3.71 -17.04 0.63
CA SER A 130 4.81 -18.01 0.59
C SER A 130 4.50 -19.31 1.35
N LEU A 131 3.69 -19.27 2.42
CA LEU A 131 3.26 -20.48 3.15
C LEU A 131 2.36 -21.39 2.29
N LEU A 132 1.62 -20.81 1.36
CA LEU A 132 0.75 -21.52 0.43
C LEU A 132 1.46 -21.89 -0.88
N ASN A 133 2.78 -21.66 -0.99
CA ASN A 133 3.60 -21.81 -2.19
C ASN A 133 3.06 -20.99 -3.37
N THR A 134 2.71 -19.74 -3.14
CA THR A 134 2.21 -18.80 -4.13
C THR A 134 2.76 -17.39 -3.89
N ASN A 135 2.33 -16.43 -4.69
CA ASN A 135 2.57 -14.99 -4.49
C ASN A 135 1.27 -14.28 -4.14
N THR A 136 1.32 -12.97 -3.89
CA THR A 136 0.14 -12.17 -3.53
C THR A 136 -0.95 -12.18 -4.59
N ALA A 137 -0.60 -12.19 -5.88
CA ALA A 137 -1.57 -12.32 -6.96
C ALA A 137 -2.27 -13.68 -6.93
N GLY A 138 -1.49 -14.77 -6.74
CA GLY A 138 -2.05 -16.11 -6.58
C GLY A 138 -2.88 -16.26 -5.31
N LEU A 139 -2.51 -15.58 -4.22
CA LEU A 139 -3.32 -15.52 -3.00
C LEU A 139 -4.69 -14.89 -3.29
N ASN A 140 -4.72 -13.82 -4.09
CA ASN A 140 -5.97 -13.17 -4.50
C ASN A 140 -6.84 -14.09 -5.36
N GLU A 141 -6.23 -14.82 -6.31
CA GLU A 141 -6.98 -15.80 -7.14
C GLU A 141 -7.55 -16.95 -6.30
N LEU A 142 -6.78 -17.51 -5.38
CA LEU A 142 -7.26 -18.54 -4.45
C LEU A 142 -8.45 -18.03 -3.63
N ALA A 143 -8.35 -16.84 -3.07
CA ALA A 143 -9.40 -16.28 -2.23
C ALA A 143 -10.76 -16.13 -2.93
N LYS A 144 -10.83 -16.14 -4.26
CA LYS A 144 -12.12 -16.09 -4.99
C LYS A 144 -13.00 -17.33 -4.77
N GLY A 145 -12.37 -18.48 -4.50
CA GLY A 145 -13.05 -19.77 -4.35
C GLY A 145 -13.41 -20.16 -2.91
N TYR A 146 -13.16 -19.29 -1.93
CA TYR A 146 -13.36 -19.63 -0.52
C TYR A 146 -14.81 -19.97 -0.18
N GLN A 147 -14.97 -20.84 0.80
CA GLN A 147 -16.27 -21.22 1.38
C GLN A 147 -16.30 -20.95 2.89
N THR A 148 -15.16 -20.97 3.55
CA THR A 148 -15.03 -20.82 5.00
C THR A 148 -13.94 -19.80 5.35
N ILE A 149 -14.18 -19.01 6.39
CA ILE A 149 -13.18 -18.11 6.97
C ILE A 149 -12.75 -18.66 8.32
N TYR A 150 -11.48 -18.99 8.46
CA TYR A 150 -10.87 -19.43 9.71
C TYR A 150 -10.40 -18.24 10.56
N PRO A 151 -10.49 -18.32 11.88
CA PRO A 151 -9.90 -17.31 12.75
C PRO A 151 -8.37 -17.39 12.69
N ILE A 152 -7.74 -16.33 12.19
CA ILE A 152 -6.29 -16.16 12.15
C ILE A 152 -5.93 -14.93 12.97
N ALA A 153 -4.87 -15.04 13.79
CA ALA A 153 -4.38 -13.93 14.58
C ALA A 153 -3.97 -12.76 13.69
N SER A 154 -4.55 -11.59 13.94
CA SER A 154 -4.41 -10.41 13.10
C SER A 154 -3.29 -9.46 13.51
N ARG A 155 -2.64 -9.67 14.67
CA ARG A 155 -1.69 -8.69 15.22
C ARG A 155 -0.24 -8.89 14.81
N CYS A 156 0.19 -10.12 14.55
CA CYS A 156 1.58 -10.44 14.33
C CYS A 156 1.72 -11.56 13.31
N GLY A 157 2.62 -11.38 12.32
CA GLY A 157 2.89 -12.40 11.30
C GLY A 157 3.39 -13.73 11.88
N VAL A 158 4.06 -13.72 13.03
CA VAL A 158 4.49 -14.96 13.72
C VAL A 158 3.27 -15.74 14.21
N PHE A 159 2.35 -15.09 14.92
CA PHE A 159 1.12 -15.75 15.38
C PHE A 159 0.22 -16.16 14.21
N ALA A 160 0.10 -15.34 13.18
CA ALA A 160 -0.64 -15.74 11.98
C ALA A 160 -0.08 -17.03 11.35
N LYS A 161 1.25 -17.18 11.26
CA LYS A 161 1.90 -18.42 10.80
C LYS A 161 1.57 -19.61 11.70
N THR A 162 1.54 -19.39 13.02
CA THR A 162 1.20 -20.43 13.98
C THR A 162 -0.24 -20.93 13.81
N ASP A 163 -1.15 -20.07 13.42
CA ASP A 163 -2.55 -20.44 13.16
C ASP A 163 -2.74 -21.07 11.78
N ILE A 164 -1.98 -20.61 10.77
CA ILE A 164 -2.08 -21.12 9.39
C ILE A 164 -1.46 -22.51 9.26
N GLN A 165 -0.34 -22.78 9.92
CA GLN A 165 0.37 -24.04 9.76
C GLN A 165 -0.45 -25.28 10.12
N PRO A 166 -1.22 -25.32 11.24
CA PRO A 166 -2.15 -26.40 11.52
C PRO A 166 -3.19 -26.58 10.43
N LEU A 167 -3.79 -25.50 9.91
CA LEU A 167 -4.78 -25.58 8.83
C LEU A 167 -4.21 -26.24 7.57
N ILE A 168 -2.97 -25.90 7.20
CA ILE A 168 -2.27 -26.55 6.08
C ILE A 168 -2.06 -28.04 6.36
N ASN A 169 -1.62 -28.41 7.56
CA ASN A 169 -1.32 -29.78 7.96
C ASN A 169 -2.60 -30.64 8.03
N GLU A 170 -3.72 -30.04 8.38
CA GLU A 170 -5.04 -30.69 8.43
C GLU A 170 -5.72 -30.79 7.05
N GLY A 171 -5.10 -30.21 6.02
CA GLY A 171 -5.62 -30.27 4.65
C GLY A 171 -6.75 -29.30 4.37
N ALA A 172 -6.85 -28.20 5.10
CA ALA A 172 -7.81 -27.13 4.79
C ALA A 172 -7.59 -26.60 3.37
N ALA A 173 -8.69 -26.22 2.71
CA ALA A 173 -8.62 -25.68 1.35
C ALA A 173 -7.76 -24.41 1.30
N LYS A 174 -6.88 -24.30 0.32
CA LYS A 174 -6.01 -23.12 0.16
C LYS A 174 -6.82 -21.87 -0.08
N GLU A 175 -7.96 -21.99 -0.72
CA GLU A 175 -8.94 -20.94 -0.98
C GLU A 175 -9.45 -20.33 0.32
N ASP A 176 -9.81 -21.17 1.27
CA ASP A 176 -10.29 -20.76 2.59
C ASP A 176 -9.20 -20.10 3.41
N ILE A 177 -7.97 -20.67 3.38
CA ILE A 177 -6.82 -20.08 4.07
C ILE A 177 -6.48 -18.72 3.48
N ALA A 178 -6.50 -18.56 2.15
CA ALA A 178 -6.22 -17.30 1.47
C ALA A 178 -7.21 -16.19 1.86
N ALA A 179 -8.51 -16.50 1.84
CA ALA A 179 -9.55 -15.57 2.28
C ALA A 179 -9.43 -15.23 3.78
N SER A 180 -9.04 -16.21 4.60
CA SER A 180 -8.82 -16.02 6.05
C SER A 180 -7.62 -15.11 6.33
N ILE A 181 -6.55 -15.20 5.53
CA ILE A 181 -5.42 -14.29 5.59
C ILE A 181 -5.88 -12.85 5.29
N PHE A 182 -6.68 -12.65 4.24
CA PHE A 182 -7.23 -11.33 3.93
C PHE A 182 -8.14 -10.81 5.04
N GLN A 183 -8.96 -11.67 5.65
CA GLN A 183 -9.78 -11.28 6.80
C GLN A 183 -8.92 -10.88 8.00
N ALA A 184 -7.79 -11.53 8.23
CA ALA A 184 -6.86 -11.15 9.30
C ALA A 184 -6.26 -9.74 9.04
N VAL A 185 -5.92 -9.40 7.80
CA VAL A 185 -5.47 -8.05 7.41
C VAL A 185 -6.55 -7.02 7.70
N VAL A 186 -7.79 -7.30 7.31
CA VAL A 186 -8.94 -6.41 7.56
C VAL A 186 -9.14 -6.19 9.05
N ASN A 187 -9.16 -7.27 9.84
CA ASN A 187 -9.31 -7.20 11.28
C ASN A 187 -8.19 -6.41 11.96
N GLN A 188 -6.92 -6.60 11.49
CA GLN A 188 -5.78 -5.85 11.97
C GLN A 188 -5.93 -4.34 11.70
N THR A 189 -6.33 -4.00 10.49
CA THR A 189 -6.48 -2.60 10.09
C THR A 189 -7.63 -1.93 10.86
N ILE A 190 -8.78 -2.57 10.93
CA ILE A 190 -9.97 -2.00 11.60
C ILE A 190 -9.74 -1.92 13.12
N SER A 191 -9.39 -3.03 13.77
CA SER A 191 -9.27 -3.05 15.23
C SER A 191 -7.99 -2.38 15.72
N GLY A 192 -6.87 -2.53 14.98
CA GLY A 192 -5.57 -1.99 15.36
C GLY A 192 -5.43 -0.49 15.09
N LEU A 193 -5.96 0.01 13.99
CA LEU A 193 -5.79 1.41 13.61
C LEU A 193 -7.02 2.26 13.92
N ALA A 194 -8.23 1.81 13.58
CA ALA A 194 -9.42 2.59 13.90
C ALA A 194 -9.68 2.69 15.41
N CYS A 195 -9.24 1.72 16.21
CA CYS A 195 -9.34 1.73 17.68
C CYS A 195 -10.74 2.17 18.17
N GLY A 196 -11.80 1.61 17.59
CA GLY A 196 -13.18 1.91 17.93
C GLY A 196 -13.75 3.18 17.28
N ARG A 197 -12.96 3.99 16.56
CA ARG A 197 -13.53 5.08 15.76
C ARG A 197 -14.26 4.50 14.55
N PRO A 198 -15.53 4.88 14.31
CA PRO A 198 -16.28 4.35 13.17
C PRO A 198 -15.63 4.74 11.84
N ILE A 199 -15.54 3.78 10.91
CA ILE A 199 -15.22 4.00 9.51
C ILE A 199 -16.57 4.07 8.78
N ARG A 200 -16.98 5.24 8.35
CA ARG A 200 -18.30 5.52 7.77
C ARG A 200 -18.22 6.64 6.73
N GLY A 201 -19.25 6.71 5.88
CA GLY A 201 -19.31 7.62 4.76
C GLY A 201 -18.52 7.11 3.57
N ASN A 202 -18.03 8.00 2.73
CA ASN A 202 -17.29 7.64 1.53
C ASN A 202 -15.88 7.16 1.89
N VAL A 203 -15.60 5.87 1.69
CA VAL A 203 -14.34 5.23 2.03
C VAL A 203 -13.51 5.02 0.78
N ALA A 204 -12.36 5.67 0.72
CA ALA A 204 -11.40 5.48 -0.35
C ALA A 204 -10.38 4.40 0.00
N PHE A 205 -10.17 3.47 -0.92
CA PHE A 205 -9.19 2.40 -0.82
C PHE A 205 -7.95 2.74 -1.65
N LEU A 206 -6.82 2.99 -0.97
CA LEU A 206 -5.57 3.42 -1.59
C LEU A 206 -4.42 2.46 -1.30
N GLY A 207 -3.33 2.62 -2.06
CA GLY A 207 -2.12 1.80 -1.94
C GLY A 207 -2.15 0.53 -2.78
N GLY A 208 -0.95 -0.03 -3.01
CA GLY A 208 -0.75 -1.18 -3.90
C GLY A 208 -1.61 -2.40 -3.56
N PRO A 209 -1.59 -2.91 -2.32
CA PRO A 209 -2.42 -4.05 -1.94
C PRO A 209 -3.90 -3.86 -2.23
N LEU A 210 -4.48 -2.71 -1.93
CA LEU A 210 -5.91 -2.46 -2.17
C LEU A 210 -6.24 -2.14 -3.63
N ASN A 211 -5.25 -1.69 -4.42
CA ASN A 211 -5.42 -1.50 -5.85
C ASN A 211 -5.45 -2.82 -6.61
N TYR A 212 -4.51 -3.73 -6.30
CA TYR A 212 -4.29 -4.94 -7.08
C TYR A 212 -5.02 -6.18 -6.54
N LEU A 213 -5.36 -6.24 -5.25
CA LEU A 213 -5.98 -7.40 -4.61
C LEU A 213 -7.47 -7.16 -4.40
N SER A 214 -8.28 -7.54 -5.40
CA SER A 214 -9.73 -7.33 -5.38
C SER A 214 -10.42 -8.04 -4.22
N GLU A 215 -9.98 -9.26 -3.88
CA GLU A 215 -10.59 -10.03 -2.80
C GLU A 215 -10.24 -9.48 -1.41
N LEU A 216 -9.04 -8.88 -1.24
CA LEU A 216 -8.71 -8.13 -0.04
C LEU A 216 -9.63 -6.91 0.14
N ARG A 217 -9.81 -6.12 -0.92
CA ARG A 217 -10.71 -4.97 -0.91
C ARG A 217 -12.15 -5.39 -0.63
N LYS A 218 -12.62 -6.47 -1.25
CA LYS A 218 -13.94 -7.06 -1.01
C LYS A 218 -14.13 -7.43 0.46
N ARG A 219 -13.12 -8.03 1.11
CA ARG A 219 -13.18 -8.34 2.55
C ARG A 219 -13.33 -7.09 3.42
N PHE A 220 -12.69 -5.97 3.06
CA PHE A 220 -12.94 -4.69 3.74
C PHE A 220 -14.38 -4.21 3.57
N ILE A 221 -14.87 -4.21 2.34
CA ILE A 221 -16.24 -3.77 1.99
C ILE A 221 -17.27 -4.56 2.79
N GLU A 222 -17.15 -5.89 2.79
CA GLU A 222 -18.07 -6.78 3.49
C GLU A 222 -17.97 -6.60 5.02
N THR A 223 -16.77 -6.48 5.57
CA THR A 223 -16.55 -6.34 7.02
C THR A 223 -17.04 -4.99 7.55
N LEU A 224 -16.88 -3.93 6.76
CA LEU A 224 -17.36 -2.59 7.08
C LEU A 224 -18.83 -2.39 6.72
N ASN A 225 -19.43 -3.35 6.00
CA ASN A 225 -20.80 -3.29 5.50
C ASN A 225 -21.08 -2.03 4.68
N LEU A 226 -20.14 -1.69 3.76
CA LEU A 226 -20.24 -0.53 2.88
C LEU A 226 -21.19 -0.81 1.72
N THR A 227 -21.97 0.19 1.35
CA THR A 227 -22.76 0.19 0.11
C THR A 227 -21.92 0.64 -1.08
N ASP A 228 -22.36 0.33 -2.31
CA ASP A 228 -21.61 0.69 -3.52
C ASP A 228 -21.38 2.21 -3.63
N ASP A 229 -22.30 3.03 -3.13
CA ASP A 229 -22.19 4.49 -3.13
C ASP A 229 -21.15 5.04 -2.14
N GLU A 230 -20.77 4.22 -1.14
CA GLU A 230 -19.77 4.58 -0.12
C GLU A 230 -18.36 4.17 -0.51
N ILE A 231 -18.18 3.44 -1.63
CA ILE A 231 -16.91 2.89 -2.05
C ILE A 231 -16.23 3.80 -3.06
N ILE A 232 -15.01 4.22 -2.78
CA ILE A 232 -14.17 4.97 -3.72
C ILE A 232 -12.91 4.15 -4.01
N VAL A 233 -12.75 3.75 -5.27
CA VAL A 233 -11.52 3.12 -5.79
C VAL A 233 -11.08 3.96 -6.98
N PRO A 234 -10.20 4.94 -6.78
CA PRO A 234 -9.74 5.77 -7.87
C PRO A 234 -8.89 4.95 -8.86
N GLU A 235 -8.92 5.37 -10.11
CA GLU A 235 -7.97 4.90 -11.10
C GLU A 235 -6.55 5.21 -10.59
N GLU A 236 -5.61 4.28 -10.72
CA GLU A 236 -4.24 4.45 -10.19
C GLU A 236 -4.19 4.68 -8.65
N ALA A 237 -5.08 4.03 -7.88
CA ALA A 237 -5.16 4.18 -6.42
C ALA A 237 -3.82 3.98 -5.67
N HIS A 238 -2.88 3.23 -6.27
CA HIS A 238 -1.54 3.01 -5.75
C HIS A 238 -0.60 4.21 -5.93
N LEU A 239 -0.94 5.17 -6.80
CA LEU A 239 -0.16 6.38 -7.05
C LEU A 239 -0.67 7.60 -6.27
N LEU A 240 -1.91 7.56 -5.78
CA LEU A 240 -2.52 8.70 -5.07
C LEU A 240 -1.91 8.97 -3.70
N VAL A 241 -1.11 8.07 -3.17
CA VAL A 241 -0.49 8.18 -1.83
C VAL A 241 0.91 8.78 -1.86
N ALA A 242 1.40 9.10 -3.03
CA ALA A 242 2.74 9.64 -3.19
C ALA A 242 2.78 10.92 -4.00
#